data_8feea1504e1235478d288abb52ca3fc6
#
_entry.id   8feea1504e1235478d288abb52ca3fc6
#
_cell.length_a   1.000
_cell.length_b   1.000
_cell.length_c   1.000
_cell.angle_alpha   90.00
_cell.angle_beta   90.00
_cell.angle_gamma   90.00
#
_symmetry.space_group_name_H-M   'P 1'
#
loop_
_entity.id
_entity.type
_entity.pdbx_description
1 polymer ?
#
loop_
_entity_poly.entity_id
_entity_poly.type
_entity_poly.pdbx_seq_one_letter_code
_entity_poly.pdbx_strand_id
1 'polypeptide(L)'
;IRELSKKAKKHGILTLVDNTFAAPYFQNPLELGADLVWHSTTKYIGGHSDIIGGAMVVNDKDLKQKLDFARMSVGLNPSPFDAWLLSRSIKTLALRMEKHESNAKKIANFLSSHKLVSQVYYPGLTTHKDHEIAAKQMSGYSGIVSAEF
;
A
#
# COMPACT_ATOMS: atom_id res chain seq x y z
N ILE A 1 -2.05 -12.38 -2.13
CA ILE A 1 -0.57 -12.34 -1.97
C ILE A 1 -0.06 -13.72 -1.61
N ARG A 2 -0.48 -14.32 -0.50
CA ARG A 2 0.06 -15.59 0.04
C ARG A 2 0.19 -16.70 -0.99
N GLU A 3 -0.87 -16.98 -1.74
CA GLU A 3 -0.87 -18.07 -2.72
C GLU A 3 0.07 -17.81 -3.90
N LEU A 4 0.14 -16.56 -4.37
CA LEU A 4 1.03 -16.15 -5.45
C LEU A 4 2.50 -16.24 -5.00
N SER A 5 2.83 -15.73 -3.81
CA SER A 5 4.20 -15.80 -3.27
C SER A 5 4.66 -17.25 -3.06
N LYS A 6 3.76 -18.10 -2.53
CA LYS A 6 4.03 -19.53 -2.38
C LYS A 6 4.30 -20.23 -3.73
N LYS A 7 3.53 -19.88 -4.76
CA LYS A 7 3.71 -20.42 -6.12
C LYS A 7 5.02 -19.91 -6.74
N ALA A 8 5.28 -18.61 -6.67
CA ALA A 8 6.50 -17.99 -7.19
C ALA A 8 7.76 -18.61 -6.57
N LYS A 9 7.76 -18.79 -5.25
CA LYS A 9 8.87 -19.39 -4.51
C LYS A 9 9.22 -20.80 -4.97
N LYS A 10 8.21 -21.61 -5.37
CA LYS A 10 8.46 -22.97 -5.93
C LYS A 10 9.24 -22.93 -7.25
N HIS A 11 9.23 -21.81 -7.95
CA HIS A 11 9.92 -21.61 -9.22
C HIS A 11 11.16 -20.71 -9.09
N GLY A 12 11.61 -20.41 -7.86
CA GLY A 12 12.75 -19.52 -7.62
C GLY A 12 12.50 -18.06 -8.03
N ILE A 13 11.25 -17.63 -8.11
CA ILE A 13 10.86 -16.29 -8.53
C ILE A 13 10.60 -15.43 -7.29
N LEU A 14 11.23 -14.27 -7.23
CA LEU A 14 10.98 -13.26 -6.19
C LEU A 14 9.66 -12.54 -6.44
N THR A 15 8.93 -12.28 -5.36
CA THR A 15 7.69 -11.51 -5.37
C THR A 15 7.91 -10.13 -4.77
N LEU A 16 7.51 -9.10 -5.52
CA LEU A 16 7.46 -7.72 -5.03
C LEU A 16 6.01 -7.25 -5.03
N VAL A 17 5.59 -6.69 -3.91
CA VAL A 17 4.23 -6.13 -3.75
C VAL A 17 4.32 -4.62 -3.59
N ASP A 18 3.69 -3.89 -4.50
CA ASP A 18 3.42 -2.47 -4.27
C ASP A 18 2.26 -2.34 -3.27
N ASN A 19 2.60 -1.92 -2.06
CA ASN A 19 1.66 -1.79 -0.95
C ASN A 19 1.30 -0.32 -0.66
N THR A 20 1.52 0.56 -1.63
CA THR A 20 1.35 2.01 -1.47
C THR A 20 -0.05 2.38 -0.97
N PHE A 21 -1.10 1.83 -1.58
CA PHE A 21 -2.48 2.23 -1.27
C PHE A 21 -3.09 1.52 -0.06
N ALA A 22 -2.63 0.33 0.29
CA ALA A 22 -3.02 -0.32 1.54
C ALA A 22 -2.27 0.27 2.74
N ALA A 23 -1.08 0.81 2.51
CA ALA A 23 -0.10 1.24 3.51
C ALA A 23 0.27 0.10 4.48
N PRO A 24 1.36 0.22 5.24
CA PRO A 24 1.74 -0.82 6.21
C PRO A 24 0.74 -0.93 7.37
N TYR A 25 -0.17 0.01 7.50
CA TYR A 25 -1.21 0.01 8.52
C TYR A 25 -2.31 -1.04 8.25
N PHE A 26 -2.72 -1.22 6.99
CA PHE A 26 -3.80 -2.16 6.64
C PHE A 26 -3.33 -3.46 6.00
N GLN A 27 -2.10 -3.54 5.49
CA GLN A 27 -1.60 -4.75 4.87
C GLN A 27 -0.09 -4.90 5.05
N ASN A 28 0.36 -6.11 5.45
CA ASN A 28 1.76 -6.47 5.65
C ASN A 28 2.17 -7.62 4.70
N PRO A 29 2.58 -7.30 3.44
CA PRO A 29 2.85 -8.33 2.44
C PRO A 29 3.99 -9.29 2.81
N LEU A 30 5.00 -8.86 3.60
CA LEU A 30 6.08 -9.75 4.05
C LEU A 30 5.54 -10.87 4.93
N GLU A 31 4.55 -10.59 5.80
CA GLU A 31 3.90 -11.61 6.64
C GLU A 31 3.00 -12.56 5.81
N LEU A 32 2.62 -12.12 4.61
CA LEU A 32 1.89 -12.90 3.63
C LEU A 32 2.80 -13.68 2.68
N GLY A 33 4.14 -13.60 2.89
CA GLY A 33 5.13 -14.39 2.17
C GLY A 33 5.76 -13.70 0.96
N ALA A 34 5.49 -12.42 0.72
CA ALA A 34 6.21 -11.64 -0.28
C ALA A 34 7.68 -11.48 0.11
N ASP A 35 8.57 -11.41 -0.87
CA ASP A 35 10.01 -11.24 -0.64
C ASP A 35 10.36 -9.75 -0.46
N LEU A 36 9.69 -8.88 -1.18
CA LEU A 36 9.90 -7.42 -1.17
C LEU A 36 8.58 -6.68 -1.12
N VAL A 37 8.59 -5.54 -0.47
CA VAL A 37 7.46 -4.59 -0.45
C VAL A 37 7.94 -3.23 -0.89
N TRP A 38 7.22 -2.65 -1.82
CA TRP A 38 7.40 -1.27 -2.26
C TRP A 38 6.34 -0.36 -1.67
N HIS A 39 6.75 0.85 -1.33
CA HIS A 39 5.85 1.95 -0.98
C HIS A 39 6.29 3.22 -1.69
N SER A 40 5.39 3.87 -2.41
CA SER A 40 5.56 5.28 -2.72
C SER A 40 5.32 6.08 -1.44
N THR A 41 6.39 6.63 -0.88
CA THR A 41 6.29 7.49 0.32
C THR A 41 5.62 8.82 0.02
N THR A 42 5.53 9.19 -1.27
CA THR A 42 4.76 10.32 -1.80
C THR A 42 3.28 10.29 -1.41
N LYS A 43 2.71 9.09 -1.20
CA LYS A 43 1.27 8.88 -0.95
C LYS A 43 0.97 8.90 0.55
N TYR A 44 0.33 7.87 1.08
CA TYR A 44 -0.14 7.85 2.47
C TYR A 44 0.95 7.98 3.53
N ILE A 45 2.16 7.44 3.29
CA ILE A 45 3.23 7.51 4.29
C ILE A 45 3.67 8.96 4.50
N GLY A 46 3.89 9.73 3.44
CA GLY A 46 4.11 11.17 3.51
C GLY A 46 2.84 11.92 3.89
N GLY A 47 1.77 11.70 3.14
CA GLY A 47 0.40 12.09 3.48
C GLY A 47 0.05 13.57 3.38
N HIS A 48 0.98 14.44 2.95
CA HIS A 48 0.79 15.89 2.93
C HIS A 48 1.10 16.54 1.57
N SER A 49 1.37 15.73 0.54
CA SER A 49 1.70 16.18 -0.83
C SER A 49 2.94 17.11 -0.91
N ASP A 50 3.86 16.96 0.01
CA ASP A 50 5.05 17.81 0.19
C ASP A 50 6.37 17.05 0.01
N ILE A 51 6.32 15.73 -0.24
CA ILE A 51 7.48 14.89 -0.51
C ILE A 51 7.27 13.99 -1.73
N ILE A 52 8.35 13.67 -2.42
CA ILE A 52 8.39 12.64 -3.46
C ILE A 52 9.45 11.62 -3.07
N GLY A 53 9.06 10.34 -3.01
CA GLY A 53 10.00 9.31 -2.64
C GLY A 53 9.41 7.91 -2.61
N GLY A 54 10.27 6.96 -2.31
CA GLY A 54 9.92 5.54 -2.21
C GLY A 54 10.65 4.86 -1.08
N ALA A 55 10.09 3.76 -0.61
CA ALA A 55 10.72 2.87 0.34
C ALA A 55 10.58 1.43 -0.13
N MET A 56 11.67 0.67 -0.04
CA MET A 56 11.66 -0.77 -0.25
C MET A 56 11.92 -1.47 1.08
N VAL A 57 11.11 -2.47 1.40
CA VAL A 57 11.20 -3.23 2.66
C VAL A 57 11.45 -4.69 2.34
N VAL A 58 12.39 -5.30 3.05
CA VAL A 58 12.80 -6.68 2.87
C VAL A 58 13.29 -7.26 4.20
N ASN A 59 13.00 -8.55 4.45
CA ASN A 59 13.53 -9.27 5.61
C ASN A 59 14.82 -10.03 5.31
N ASP A 60 15.04 -10.43 4.06
CA ASP A 60 16.22 -11.18 3.62
C ASP A 60 17.46 -10.29 3.59
N LYS A 61 18.54 -10.74 4.23
CA LYS A 61 19.80 -9.97 4.37
C LYS A 61 20.56 -9.81 3.05
N ASP A 62 20.54 -10.85 2.21
CA ASP A 62 21.27 -10.83 0.93
C ASP A 62 20.53 -9.92 -0.07
N LEU A 63 19.21 -9.97 -0.10
CA LEU A 63 18.40 -9.01 -0.86
C LEU A 63 18.61 -7.58 -0.37
N LYS A 64 18.67 -7.39 0.96
CA LYS A 64 18.97 -6.06 1.54
C LYS A 64 20.29 -5.52 1.05
N GLN A 65 21.37 -6.33 1.07
CA GLN A 65 22.69 -5.90 0.61
C GLN A 65 22.67 -5.51 -0.89
N LYS A 66 21.98 -6.29 -1.73
CA LYS A 66 21.83 -5.97 -3.15
C LYS A 66 21.08 -4.66 -3.38
N LEU A 67 20.01 -4.42 -2.62
CA LEU A 67 19.24 -3.16 -2.68
C LEU A 67 20.06 -1.96 -2.19
N ASP A 68 20.79 -2.11 -1.08
CA ASP A 68 21.67 -1.06 -0.57
C ASP A 68 22.78 -0.71 -1.58
N PHE A 69 23.39 -1.72 -2.19
CA PHE A 69 24.38 -1.52 -3.24
C PHE A 69 23.78 -0.80 -4.45
N ALA A 70 22.63 -1.24 -4.94
CA ALA A 70 21.95 -0.61 -6.08
C ALA A 70 21.59 0.85 -5.76
N ARG A 71 21.04 1.13 -4.58
CA ARG A 71 20.70 2.48 -4.12
C ARG A 71 21.94 3.39 -4.09
N MET A 72 23.04 2.92 -3.53
CA MET A 72 24.29 3.68 -3.44
C MET A 72 24.91 3.92 -4.83
N SER A 73 24.96 2.89 -5.68
CA SER A 73 25.59 2.96 -7.00
C SER A 73 24.85 3.92 -7.95
N VAL A 74 23.52 4.01 -7.86
CA VAL A 74 22.70 4.89 -8.69
C VAL A 74 22.49 6.27 -8.05
N GLY A 75 22.80 6.42 -6.75
CA GLY A 75 22.62 7.68 -6.04
C GLY A 75 21.16 7.98 -5.65
N LEU A 76 20.31 6.96 -5.51
CA LEU A 76 18.89 7.08 -5.15
C LEU A 76 18.72 7.33 -3.63
N ASN A 77 19.13 8.49 -3.16
CA ASN A 77 18.94 8.89 -1.78
C ASN A 77 17.92 10.04 -1.69
N PRO A 78 17.02 10.00 -0.70
CA PRO A 78 16.16 11.15 -0.42
C PRO A 78 17.01 12.31 0.10
N SER A 79 16.54 13.55 -0.08
CA SER A 79 17.16 14.68 0.59
C SER A 79 17.00 14.54 2.12
N PRO A 80 17.93 15.08 2.92
CA PRO A 80 17.77 15.08 4.38
C PRO A 80 16.47 15.73 4.85
N PHE A 81 16.00 16.74 4.14
CA PHE A 81 14.76 17.44 4.45
C PHE A 81 13.53 16.53 4.20
N ASP A 82 13.48 15.85 3.06
CA ASP A 82 12.41 14.91 2.75
C ASP A 82 12.41 13.72 3.72
N ALA A 83 13.58 13.22 4.10
CA ALA A 83 13.71 12.16 5.09
C ALA A 83 13.20 12.60 6.48
N TRP A 84 13.45 13.84 6.86
CA TRP A 84 12.94 14.43 8.10
C TRP A 84 11.41 14.59 8.04
N LEU A 85 10.86 15.16 6.95
CA LEU A 85 9.41 15.27 6.74
C LEU A 85 8.73 13.91 6.82
N LEU A 86 9.31 12.90 6.16
CA LEU A 86 8.78 11.54 6.18
C LEU A 86 8.75 10.94 7.60
N SER A 87 9.85 11.10 8.35
CA SER A 87 9.96 10.64 9.74
C SER A 87 8.94 11.31 10.66
N ARG A 88 8.60 12.56 10.38
CA ARG A 88 7.55 13.31 11.09
C ARG A 88 6.15 12.81 10.68
N SER A 89 5.91 12.64 9.40
CA SER A 89 4.61 12.29 8.83
C SER A 89 4.13 10.89 9.21
N ILE A 90 5.05 9.93 9.30
CA ILE A 90 4.72 8.54 9.64
C ILE A 90 4.11 8.40 11.04
N LYS A 91 4.39 9.34 11.95
CA LYS A 91 3.86 9.33 13.32
C LYS A 91 2.33 9.48 13.38
N THR A 92 1.72 10.07 12.34
CA THR A 92 0.27 10.23 12.23
C THR A 92 -0.37 9.26 11.25
N LEU A 93 0.39 8.32 10.69
CA LEU A 93 -0.09 7.41 9.65
C LEU A 93 -1.35 6.65 10.09
N ALA A 94 -1.35 6.08 11.28
CA ALA A 94 -2.50 5.32 11.82
C ALA A 94 -3.78 6.16 11.82
N LEU A 95 -3.75 7.32 12.45
CA LEU A 95 -4.88 8.24 12.53
C LEU A 95 -5.40 8.66 11.15
N ARG A 96 -4.49 8.93 10.22
CA ARG A 96 -4.85 9.31 8.85
C ARG A 96 -5.47 8.15 8.09
N MET A 97 -4.93 6.94 8.20
CA MET A 97 -5.46 5.76 7.52
C MET A 97 -6.85 5.40 8.03
N GLU A 98 -7.09 5.42 9.34
CA GLU A 98 -8.42 5.23 9.93
C GLU A 98 -9.44 6.26 9.40
N LYS A 99 -9.03 7.53 9.32
CA LYS A 99 -9.91 8.57 8.82
C LYS A 99 -10.17 8.43 7.32
N HIS A 100 -9.16 8.09 6.53
CA HIS A 100 -9.31 7.83 5.09
C HIS A 100 -10.28 6.66 4.85
N GLU A 101 -10.13 5.57 5.56
CA GLU A 101 -11.03 4.43 5.44
C GLU A 101 -12.46 4.77 5.84
N SER A 102 -12.65 5.43 6.97
CA SER A 102 -13.97 5.88 7.44
C SER A 102 -14.68 6.76 6.41
N ASN A 103 -13.93 7.71 5.81
CA ASN A 103 -14.47 8.58 4.77
C ASN A 103 -14.78 7.80 3.49
N ALA A 104 -13.88 6.92 3.05
CA ALA A 104 -14.05 6.11 1.85
C ALA A 104 -15.29 5.20 1.93
N LYS A 105 -15.52 4.56 3.07
CA LYS A 105 -16.73 3.76 3.32
C LYS A 105 -18.01 4.57 3.15
N LYS A 106 -18.06 5.79 3.69
CA LYS A 106 -19.22 6.68 3.55
C LYS A 106 -19.46 7.09 2.10
N ILE A 107 -18.38 7.50 1.41
CA ILE A 107 -18.44 7.91 0.00
C ILE A 107 -18.83 6.74 -0.89
N ALA A 108 -18.23 5.57 -0.71
CA ALA A 108 -18.54 4.37 -1.50
C ALA A 108 -20.01 3.96 -1.35
N ASN A 109 -20.55 3.98 -0.12
CA ASN A 109 -21.97 3.69 0.13
C ASN A 109 -22.88 4.73 -0.52
N PHE A 110 -22.55 6.02 -0.41
CA PHE A 110 -23.32 7.08 -1.06
C PHE A 110 -23.35 6.90 -2.58
N LEU A 111 -22.17 6.69 -3.18
CA LEU A 111 -22.06 6.51 -4.63
C LEU A 111 -22.79 5.26 -5.11
N SER A 112 -22.75 4.15 -4.33
CA SER A 112 -23.46 2.89 -4.69
C SER A 112 -24.97 3.03 -4.75
N SER A 113 -25.55 4.05 -4.11
CA SER A 113 -26.99 4.34 -4.16
C SER A 113 -27.35 5.50 -5.09
N HIS A 114 -26.36 6.13 -5.72
CA HIS A 114 -26.60 7.34 -6.52
C HIS A 114 -27.04 6.99 -7.95
N LYS A 115 -28.14 7.58 -8.41
CA LYS A 115 -28.78 7.26 -9.70
C LYS A 115 -27.93 7.47 -10.95
N LEU A 116 -26.90 8.32 -10.87
CA LEU A 116 -25.96 8.60 -11.98
C LEU A 116 -24.70 7.73 -11.94
N VAL A 117 -24.56 6.84 -10.96
CA VAL A 117 -23.40 5.97 -10.81
C VAL A 117 -23.78 4.57 -11.24
N SER A 118 -23.09 4.05 -12.25
CA SER A 118 -23.29 2.71 -12.79
C SER A 118 -22.53 1.64 -12.01
N GLN A 119 -21.32 1.96 -11.50
CA GLN A 119 -20.45 1.03 -10.78
C GLN A 119 -19.57 1.74 -9.77
N VAL A 120 -19.37 1.12 -8.61
CA VAL A 120 -18.40 1.58 -7.58
C VAL A 120 -17.38 0.49 -7.32
N TYR A 121 -16.10 0.87 -7.33
CA TYR A 121 -14.97 -0.01 -7.02
C TYR A 121 -14.36 0.40 -5.69
N TYR A 122 -14.66 -0.36 -4.66
CA TYR A 122 -14.08 -0.21 -3.32
C TYR A 122 -14.03 -1.58 -2.63
N PRO A 123 -12.85 -2.10 -2.28
CA PRO A 123 -12.73 -3.44 -1.69
C PRO A 123 -13.49 -3.62 -0.38
N GLY A 124 -13.85 -2.53 0.30
CA GLY A 124 -14.67 -2.55 1.52
C GLY A 124 -16.16 -2.78 1.30
N LEU A 125 -16.65 -2.75 0.06
CA LEU A 125 -18.03 -3.12 -0.27
C LEU A 125 -18.12 -4.64 -0.45
N THR A 126 -19.13 -5.27 0.14
CA THR A 126 -19.39 -6.71 -0.03
C THR A 126 -19.74 -7.10 -1.46
N THR A 127 -20.19 -6.14 -2.26
CA THR A 127 -20.47 -6.29 -3.69
C THR A 127 -19.20 -6.25 -4.57
N HIS A 128 -18.05 -5.85 -4.02
CA HIS A 128 -16.81 -5.84 -4.77
C HIS A 128 -16.34 -7.28 -5.03
N LYS A 129 -16.02 -7.60 -6.30
CA LYS A 129 -15.67 -8.96 -6.74
C LYS A 129 -14.55 -9.63 -5.92
N ASP A 130 -13.60 -8.86 -5.41
CA ASP A 130 -12.45 -9.35 -4.66
C ASP A 130 -12.53 -9.02 -3.15
N HIS A 131 -13.73 -8.68 -2.63
CA HIS A 131 -13.94 -8.35 -1.21
C HIS A 131 -13.40 -9.43 -0.28
N GLU A 132 -13.75 -10.68 -0.53
CA GLU A 132 -13.32 -11.84 0.28
C GLU A 132 -11.80 -12.04 0.30
N ILE A 133 -11.13 -11.72 -0.83
CA ILE A 133 -9.66 -11.79 -0.92
C ILE A 133 -9.04 -10.66 -0.09
N ALA A 134 -9.57 -9.45 -0.22
CA ALA A 134 -9.12 -8.30 0.56
C ALA A 134 -9.32 -8.54 2.07
N ALA A 135 -10.49 -9.00 2.49
CA ALA A 135 -10.82 -9.30 3.88
C ALA A 135 -9.89 -10.36 4.53
N LYS A 136 -9.35 -11.31 3.73
CA LYS A 136 -8.42 -12.33 4.23
C LYS A 136 -6.99 -11.85 4.43
N GLN A 137 -6.59 -10.75 3.78
CA GLN A 137 -5.18 -10.31 3.78
C GLN A 137 -4.98 -8.87 4.29
N MET A 138 -6.06 -8.12 4.48
CA MET A 138 -6.03 -6.73 4.93
C MET A 138 -6.85 -6.57 6.21
N SER A 139 -6.44 -5.66 7.10
CA SER A 139 -7.19 -5.27 8.30
C SER A 139 -8.13 -4.09 8.07
N GLY A 140 -8.10 -3.48 6.89
CA GLY A 140 -8.95 -2.38 6.43
C GLY A 140 -8.74 -2.12 4.94
N TYR A 141 -9.57 -1.27 4.33
CA TYR A 141 -9.67 -1.16 2.87
C TYR A 141 -9.15 0.15 2.29
N SER A 142 -8.45 0.95 3.13
CA SER A 142 -7.84 2.21 2.69
C SER A 142 -8.85 3.27 2.24
N GLY A 143 -8.36 4.29 1.53
CA GLY A 143 -9.12 5.49 1.17
C GLY A 143 -9.36 5.68 -0.33
N ILE A 144 -9.09 4.67 -1.17
CA ILE A 144 -9.25 4.78 -2.63
C ILE A 144 -10.62 4.24 -3.04
N VAL A 145 -11.44 5.09 -3.63
CA VAL A 145 -12.75 4.75 -4.21
C VAL A 145 -12.75 5.20 -5.67
N SER A 146 -13.21 4.33 -6.56
CA SER A 146 -13.43 4.66 -7.98
C SER A 146 -14.90 4.41 -8.34
N ALA A 147 -15.43 5.21 -9.26
CA ALA A 147 -16.81 5.07 -9.73
C ALA A 147 -16.92 5.37 -11.21
N GLU A 148 -17.89 4.72 -11.86
CA GLU A 148 -18.32 4.98 -13.25
C GLU A 148 -19.67 5.71 -13.22
N PHE A 149 -19.83 6.70 -14.13
CA PHE A 149 -21.03 7.52 -14.25
C PHE A 149 -21.74 7.31 -15.57
#